data_4886779793ed80c77b996f22f50b9295
#
_entry.id   4886779793ed80c77b996f22f50b9295
#
_cell.length_a   1.000
_cell.length_b   1.000
_cell.length_c   1.000
_cell.angle_alpha   90.00
_cell.angle_beta   90.00
_cell.angle_gamma   90.00
#
_symmetry.space_group_name_H-M   'P 1'
#
loop_
_entity.id
_entity.type
_entity.pdbx_description
1 polymer ?
#
loop_
_entity_poly.entity_id
_entity_poly.type
_entity_poly.pdbx_seq_one_letter_code
_entity_poly.pdbx_strand_id
1 'polypeptide(L)'
;MKVKGNGHPTPRSLLLAQPGSPNSVAAWIHRYLEALAVRQVGVIHQRARKSQLAHFNAWCVERGIERPHDVTHAHVELFQGYLFRYRRKDGMPLSTSAQAHILGTVNSLFGWLVRRRHLSSNPASDIDKPRVPKGLRDPLTPSEIDTVLAMPEIEFAQGLRDRAILELLYATGIRRAELAALSIGDIEPERGTLHVRRGKGGKGRFVPIGERALAWVTKYERDARPLLLSGDVRETALFLNPQGQRLSVNSLSWRVRCYMNRAGITKEGACHLFRHTMATAMLDNGADVRHVQEMLGH
;
A
#
# COMPACT_ATOMS: atom_id res chain seq x y z
N MET A 1 -9.27 5.19 41.24
CA MET A 1 -10.54 4.75 40.68
C MET A 1 -10.36 4.71 39.15
N LYS A 2 -10.11 3.52 38.57
CA LYS A 2 -9.89 3.38 37.12
C LYS A 2 -11.25 3.35 36.43
N VAL A 3 -11.58 4.38 35.65
CA VAL A 3 -12.74 4.40 34.78
C VAL A 3 -12.56 3.28 33.75
N LYS A 4 -13.39 2.24 33.83
CA LYS A 4 -13.52 1.21 32.79
C LYS A 4 -14.03 1.91 31.53
N GLY A 5 -13.18 2.08 30.55
CA GLY A 5 -13.59 2.54 29.23
C GLY A 5 -14.60 1.56 28.65
N ASN A 6 -15.79 2.04 28.33
CA ASN A 6 -16.79 1.31 27.56
C ASN A 6 -16.14 0.87 26.24
N GLY A 7 -15.83 -0.42 26.14
CA GLY A 7 -15.24 -1.01 24.94
C GLY A 7 -16.28 -1.03 23.84
N HIS A 8 -16.34 0.05 23.05
CA HIS A 8 -17.10 0.02 21.81
C HIS A 8 -16.53 -1.12 20.91
N PRO A 9 -17.40 -1.98 20.35
CA PRO A 9 -16.96 -3.06 19.49
C PRO A 9 -16.14 -2.47 18.34
N THR A 10 -14.97 -3.07 18.07
CA THR A 10 -14.13 -2.58 16.98
C THR A 10 -14.88 -2.70 15.65
N PRO A 11 -14.82 -1.73 14.74
CA PRO A 11 -15.53 -1.74 13.47
C PRO A 11 -15.38 -3.05 12.68
N ARG A 12 -14.26 -3.75 12.85
CA ARG A 12 -14.00 -5.06 12.22
C ARG A 12 -14.91 -6.19 12.73
N SER A 13 -15.26 -6.20 14.01
CA SER A 13 -16.07 -7.29 14.60
C SER A 13 -17.52 -7.22 14.14
N LEU A 14 -18.06 -6.02 13.95
CA LEU A 14 -19.44 -5.83 13.48
C LEU A 14 -19.66 -6.24 12.02
N LEU A 15 -18.66 -6.03 11.16
CA LEU A 15 -18.72 -6.46 9.75
C LEU A 15 -18.53 -7.97 9.58
N LEU A 16 -17.89 -8.63 10.55
CA LEU A 16 -17.67 -10.08 10.56
C LEU A 16 -18.86 -10.84 11.15
N ALA A 17 -19.77 -10.17 11.87
CA ALA A 17 -21.03 -10.75 12.30
C ALA A 17 -21.93 -11.01 11.10
N GLN A 18 -22.67 -12.13 11.14
CA GLN A 18 -23.68 -12.41 10.11
C GLN A 18 -24.72 -11.29 10.11
N PRO A 19 -25.15 -10.81 8.93
CA PRO A 19 -26.17 -9.77 8.85
C PRO A 19 -27.47 -10.30 9.50
N GLY A 20 -27.99 -9.59 10.50
CA GLY A 20 -29.23 -9.97 11.18
C GLY A 20 -30.46 -9.90 10.26
N SER A 21 -30.39 -9.12 9.17
CA SER A 21 -31.44 -8.98 8.16
C SER A 21 -30.81 -8.96 6.77
N PRO A 22 -31.44 -9.59 5.75
CA PRO A 22 -30.95 -9.60 4.37
C PRO A 22 -30.93 -8.20 3.72
N ASN A 23 -31.65 -7.23 4.27
CA ASN A 23 -31.71 -5.85 3.79
C ASN A 23 -30.92 -4.87 4.64
N SER A 24 -30.15 -5.36 5.62
CA SER A 24 -29.32 -4.51 6.48
C SER A 24 -28.15 -3.87 5.72
N VAL A 25 -27.63 -2.75 6.26
CA VAL A 25 -26.41 -2.09 5.76
C VAL A 25 -25.25 -3.11 5.67
N ALA A 26 -25.10 -3.97 6.68
CA ALA A 26 -24.08 -5.02 6.69
C ALA A 26 -24.25 -5.99 5.51
N ALA A 27 -25.49 -6.46 5.25
CA ALA A 27 -25.77 -7.37 4.13
C ALA A 27 -25.43 -6.74 2.77
N TRP A 28 -25.78 -5.48 2.58
CA TRP A 28 -25.45 -4.76 1.34
C TRP A 28 -23.96 -4.48 1.18
N ILE A 29 -23.22 -4.25 2.26
CA ILE A 29 -21.78 -4.17 2.23
C ILE A 29 -21.16 -5.51 1.78
N HIS A 30 -21.65 -6.65 2.27
CA HIS A 30 -21.18 -7.97 1.82
C HIS A 30 -21.41 -8.16 0.31
N ARG A 31 -22.63 -7.92 -0.18
CA ARG A 31 -22.96 -8.01 -1.62
C ARG A 31 -22.08 -7.08 -2.48
N TYR A 32 -21.81 -5.88 -1.99
CA TYR A 32 -20.91 -4.96 -2.67
C TYR A 32 -19.48 -5.49 -2.75
N LEU A 33 -18.97 -6.07 -1.67
CA LEU A 33 -17.61 -6.66 -1.65
C LEU A 33 -17.53 -7.89 -2.55
N GLU A 34 -18.58 -8.72 -2.60
CA GLU A 34 -18.68 -9.83 -3.54
C GLU A 34 -18.69 -9.35 -4.99
N ALA A 35 -19.46 -8.30 -5.30
CA ALA A 35 -19.48 -7.71 -6.63
C ALA A 35 -18.11 -7.14 -7.05
N LEU A 36 -17.30 -6.67 -6.09
CA LEU A 36 -15.92 -6.27 -6.36
C LEU A 36 -15.01 -7.48 -6.64
N ALA A 37 -15.23 -8.60 -5.95
CA ALA A 37 -14.49 -9.83 -6.18
C ALA A 37 -14.78 -10.41 -7.58
N VAL A 38 -16.06 -10.48 -7.97
CA VAL A 38 -16.49 -10.89 -9.32
C VAL A 38 -15.84 -10.01 -10.41
N ARG A 39 -15.67 -8.71 -10.15
CA ARG A 39 -14.98 -7.79 -11.06
C ARG A 39 -13.45 -7.88 -10.99
N GLN A 40 -12.91 -8.87 -10.27
CA GLN A 40 -11.46 -9.09 -10.11
C GLN A 40 -10.70 -7.88 -9.53
N VAL A 41 -11.37 -7.07 -8.70
CA VAL A 41 -10.68 -6.01 -7.96
C VAL A 41 -9.67 -6.66 -7.01
N GLY A 42 -8.42 -6.19 -7.04
CA GLY A 42 -7.34 -6.80 -6.28
C GLY A 42 -7.66 -6.96 -4.78
N VAL A 43 -7.23 -8.08 -4.18
CA VAL A 43 -7.54 -8.48 -2.80
C VAL A 43 -7.18 -7.40 -1.77
N ILE A 44 -6.08 -6.68 -1.98
CA ILE A 44 -5.66 -5.58 -1.11
C ILE A 44 -6.71 -4.45 -1.09
N HIS A 45 -7.24 -4.09 -2.26
CA HIS A 45 -8.28 -3.06 -2.37
C HIS A 45 -9.60 -3.52 -1.73
N GLN A 46 -9.97 -4.81 -1.89
CA GLN A 46 -11.14 -5.37 -1.24
C GLN A 46 -11.00 -5.33 0.30
N ARG A 47 -9.84 -5.72 0.85
CA ARG A 47 -9.55 -5.64 2.28
C ARG A 47 -9.61 -4.20 2.82
N ALA A 48 -9.05 -3.24 2.07
CA ALA A 48 -9.11 -1.83 2.44
C ALA A 48 -10.57 -1.34 2.49
N ARG A 49 -11.37 -1.61 1.44
CA ARG A 49 -12.79 -1.24 1.39
C ARG A 49 -13.61 -1.90 2.51
N LYS A 50 -13.36 -3.18 2.80
CA LYS A 50 -13.97 -3.88 3.92
C LYS A 50 -13.69 -3.17 5.25
N SER A 51 -12.44 -2.80 5.51
CA SER A 51 -12.06 -2.08 6.72
C SER A 51 -12.68 -0.68 6.80
N GLN A 52 -12.75 0.03 5.68
CA GLN A 52 -13.34 1.36 5.60
C GLN A 52 -14.87 1.33 5.83
N LEU A 53 -15.56 0.39 5.19
CA LEU A 53 -17.01 0.22 5.37
C LEU A 53 -17.38 -0.32 6.76
N ALA A 54 -16.46 -0.98 7.46
CA ALA A 54 -16.69 -1.38 8.84
C ALA A 54 -16.91 -0.19 9.77
N HIS A 55 -16.24 0.96 9.53
CA HIS A 55 -16.50 2.19 10.29
C HIS A 55 -17.91 2.70 10.06
N PHE A 56 -18.37 2.69 8.81
CA PHE A 56 -19.72 3.14 8.47
C PHE A 56 -20.79 2.21 9.05
N ASN A 57 -20.60 0.90 8.93
CA ASN A 57 -21.53 -0.07 9.49
C ASN A 57 -21.66 0.05 11.02
N ALA A 58 -20.53 0.18 11.73
CA ALA A 58 -20.54 0.37 13.18
C ALA A 58 -21.31 1.63 13.58
N TRP A 59 -21.09 2.73 12.87
CA TRP A 59 -21.78 3.99 13.10
C TRP A 59 -23.28 3.90 12.85
N CYS A 60 -23.70 3.16 11.81
CA CYS A 60 -25.12 2.90 11.53
C CYS A 60 -25.77 2.09 12.64
N VAL A 61 -25.12 1.01 13.09
CA VAL A 61 -25.63 0.15 14.18
C VAL A 61 -25.84 0.95 15.47
N GLU A 62 -24.86 1.79 15.86
CA GLU A 62 -24.96 2.64 17.05
C GLU A 62 -26.16 3.62 17.00
N ARG A 63 -26.70 3.91 15.81
CA ARG A 63 -27.81 4.86 15.59
C ARG A 63 -29.10 4.20 15.17
N GLY A 64 -29.18 2.87 15.18
CA GLY A 64 -30.37 2.13 14.75
C GLY A 64 -30.69 2.27 13.26
N ILE A 65 -29.71 2.68 12.43
CA ILE A 65 -29.89 2.76 10.98
C ILE A 65 -29.67 1.37 10.40
N GLU A 66 -30.75 0.68 10.10
CA GLU A 66 -30.67 -0.72 9.68
C GLU A 66 -30.49 -0.88 8.17
N ARG A 67 -31.16 -0.07 7.35
CA ARG A 67 -31.24 -0.24 5.90
C ARG A 67 -30.57 0.93 5.16
N PRO A 68 -29.96 0.68 3.99
CA PRO A 68 -29.39 1.74 3.16
C PRO A 68 -30.40 2.84 2.76
N HIS A 69 -31.69 2.50 2.65
CA HIS A 69 -32.76 3.47 2.34
C HIS A 69 -32.99 4.49 3.47
N ASP A 70 -32.63 4.13 4.68
CA ASP A 70 -32.81 4.99 5.84
C ASP A 70 -31.65 6.00 5.99
N VAL A 71 -30.61 5.85 5.17
CA VAL A 71 -29.45 6.77 5.16
C VAL A 71 -29.76 7.98 4.29
N THR A 72 -29.78 9.15 4.92
CA THR A 72 -29.97 10.44 4.26
C THR A 72 -28.62 11.17 4.08
N HIS A 73 -28.60 12.26 3.30
CA HIS A 73 -27.45 13.15 3.18
C HIS A 73 -26.98 13.66 4.55
N ALA A 74 -27.89 14.12 5.40
CA ALA A 74 -27.59 14.56 6.76
C ALA A 74 -26.93 13.46 7.61
N HIS A 75 -27.32 12.20 7.44
CA HIS A 75 -26.65 11.08 8.11
C HIS A 75 -25.19 10.94 7.66
N VAL A 76 -24.87 11.17 6.38
CA VAL A 76 -23.48 11.08 5.89
C VAL A 76 -22.64 12.27 6.40
N GLU A 77 -23.22 13.47 6.52
CA GLU A 77 -22.56 14.61 7.16
C GLU A 77 -22.26 14.34 8.65
N LEU A 78 -23.23 13.79 9.38
CA LEU A 78 -23.02 13.38 10.78
C LEU A 78 -21.94 12.29 10.90
N PHE A 79 -21.88 11.37 9.96
CA PHE A 79 -20.81 10.37 9.89
C PHE A 79 -19.45 11.01 9.62
N GLN A 80 -19.36 12.02 8.77
CA GLN A 80 -18.13 12.78 8.56
C GLN A 80 -17.66 13.44 9.86
N GLY A 81 -18.57 14.09 10.61
CA GLY A 81 -18.27 14.64 11.93
C GLY A 81 -17.84 13.58 12.95
N TYR A 82 -18.40 12.37 12.88
CA TYR A 82 -17.97 11.23 13.69
C TYR A 82 -16.54 10.81 13.34
N LEU A 83 -16.18 10.69 12.06
CA LEU A 83 -14.82 10.34 11.64
C LEU A 83 -13.77 11.34 12.11
N PHE A 84 -14.09 12.62 12.12
CA PHE A 84 -13.21 13.69 12.64
C PHE A 84 -12.94 13.50 14.14
N ARG A 85 -13.96 13.17 14.94
CA ARG A 85 -13.84 12.95 16.39
C ARG A 85 -13.35 11.56 16.77
N TYR A 86 -13.35 10.61 15.82
CA TYR A 86 -12.95 9.23 16.08
C TYR A 86 -11.50 9.13 16.55
N ARG A 87 -11.26 8.33 17.57
CA ARG A 87 -9.92 8.02 18.08
C ARG A 87 -9.65 6.53 17.91
N ARG A 88 -8.47 6.23 17.39
CA ARG A 88 -7.97 4.87 17.26
C ARG A 88 -7.65 4.30 18.64
N LYS A 89 -7.29 3.00 18.69
CA LYS A 89 -6.91 2.33 19.97
C LYS A 89 -5.70 2.95 20.65
N ASP A 90 -4.81 3.59 19.88
CA ASP A 90 -3.64 4.32 20.36
C ASP A 90 -3.95 5.79 20.76
N GLY A 91 -5.24 6.16 20.79
CA GLY A 91 -5.70 7.51 21.13
C GLY A 91 -5.56 8.54 19.99
N MET A 92 -4.88 8.20 18.91
CA MET A 92 -4.64 9.13 17.80
C MET A 92 -5.88 9.30 16.91
N PRO A 93 -6.11 10.49 16.33
CA PRO A 93 -7.19 10.72 15.39
C PRO A 93 -6.94 9.96 14.08
N LEU A 94 -8.01 9.79 13.29
CA LEU A 94 -7.86 9.37 11.89
C LEU A 94 -7.20 10.51 11.10
N SER A 95 -6.20 10.15 10.26
CA SER A 95 -5.63 11.14 9.35
C SER A 95 -6.68 11.65 8.35
N THR A 96 -6.52 12.88 7.87
CA THR A 96 -7.40 13.50 6.86
C THR A 96 -7.54 12.61 5.62
N SER A 97 -6.45 12.00 5.19
CA SER A 97 -6.46 11.03 4.08
C SER A 97 -7.30 9.79 4.39
N ALA A 98 -7.21 9.23 5.60
CA ALA A 98 -8.02 8.08 6.00
C ALA A 98 -9.51 8.44 6.03
N GLN A 99 -9.88 9.61 6.57
CA GLN A 99 -11.25 10.09 6.56
C GLN A 99 -11.79 10.25 5.14
N ALA A 100 -11.03 10.88 4.24
CA ALA A 100 -11.39 11.05 2.83
C ALA A 100 -11.57 9.71 2.10
N HIS A 101 -10.71 8.72 2.38
CA HIS A 101 -10.84 7.37 1.82
C HIS A 101 -12.07 6.63 2.33
N ILE A 102 -12.40 6.73 3.61
CA ILE A 102 -13.60 6.12 4.19
C ILE A 102 -14.85 6.71 3.54
N LEU A 103 -14.98 8.04 3.48
CA LEU A 103 -16.10 8.74 2.83
C LEU A 103 -16.20 8.38 1.34
N GLY A 104 -15.06 8.34 0.63
CA GLY A 104 -15.03 7.94 -0.78
C GLY A 104 -15.49 6.50 -1.01
N THR A 105 -15.26 5.60 -0.04
CA THR A 105 -15.73 4.23 -0.14
C THR A 105 -17.22 4.11 0.18
N VAL A 106 -17.73 4.90 1.13
CA VAL A 106 -19.18 5.01 1.39
C VAL A 106 -19.90 5.54 0.15
N ASN A 107 -19.40 6.62 -0.47
CA ASN A 107 -19.92 7.13 -1.73
C ASN A 107 -19.92 6.06 -2.85
N SER A 108 -18.86 5.26 -2.93
CA SER A 108 -18.77 4.17 -3.93
C SER A 108 -19.79 3.06 -3.69
N LEU A 109 -20.08 2.71 -2.42
CA LEU A 109 -21.13 1.77 -2.05
C LEU A 109 -22.50 2.27 -2.48
N PHE A 110 -22.87 3.51 -2.10
CA PHE A 110 -24.17 4.08 -2.45
C PHE A 110 -24.32 4.30 -3.97
N GLY A 111 -23.26 4.75 -4.66
CA GLY A 111 -23.25 4.82 -6.11
C GLY A 111 -23.42 3.45 -6.79
N TRP A 112 -22.95 2.37 -6.19
CA TRP A 112 -23.18 1.01 -6.67
C TRP A 112 -24.65 0.60 -6.46
N LEU A 113 -25.26 0.92 -5.31
CA LEU A 113 -26.67 0.65 -5.02
C LEU A 113 -27.60 1.37 -6.00
N VAL A 114 -27.31 2.63 -6.33
CA VAL A 114 -28.07 3.41 -7.33
C VAL A 114 -27.95 2.77 -8.73
N ARG A 115 -26.73 2.43 -9.17
CA ARG A 115 -26.54 1.77 -10.48
C ARG A 115 -27.25 0.40 -10.57
N ARG A 116 -27.48 -0.26 -9.46
CA ARG A 116 -28.21 -1.52 -9.37
C ARG A 116 -29.72 -1.31 -9.13
N ARG A 117 -30.20 -0.07 -9.15
CA ARG A 117 -31.61 0.32 -8.94
C ARG A 117 -32.16 -0.11 -7.56
N HIS A 118 -31.28 -0.24 -6.56
CA HIS A 118 -31.68 -0.48 -5.17
C HIS A 118 -31.97 0.82 -4.41
N LEU A 119 -31.48 1.94 -4.90
CA LEU A 119 -31.74 3.30 -4.41
C LEU A 119 -32.03 4.23 -5.59
N SER A 120 -32.84 5.25 -5.37
CA SER A 120 -33.14 6.30 -6.36
C SER A 120 -32.02 7.34 -6.46
N SER A 121 -31.36 7.64 -5.34
CA SER A 121 -30.29 8.64 -5.28
C SER A 121 -29.18 8.19 -4.34
N ASN A 122 -28.00 8.81 -4.48
CA ASN A 122 -26.84 8.54 -3.65
C ASN A 122 -26.74 9.61 -2.54
N PRO A 123 -26.97 9.27 -1.27
CA PRO A 123 -26.92 10.25 -0.17
C PRO A 123 -25.51 10.79 0.11
N ALA A 124 -24.48 10.19 -0.47
CA ALA A 124 -23.07 10.58 -0.29
C ALA A 124 -22.48 11.29 -1.54
N SER A 125 -23.31 11.65 -2.57
CA SER A 125 -22.80 12.24 -3.82
C SER A 125 -22.11 13.57 -3.58
N ASP A 126 -22.72 14.45 -2.81
CA ASP A 126 -22.34 15.87 -2.67
C ASP A 126 -21.61 16.17 -1.35
N ILE A 127 -21.09 15.13 -0.68
CA ILE A 127 -20.33 15.31 0.55
C ILE A 127 -18.95 15.87 0.26
N ASP A 128 -18.67 17.04 0.83
CA ASP A 128 -17.37 17.68 0.80
C ASP A 128 -16.35 16.81 1.56
N LYS A 129 -15.43 16.22 0.82
CA LYS A 129 -14.35 15.43 1.43
C LYS A 129 -13.33 16.34 2.10
N PRO A 130 -12.77 15.92 3.25
CA PRO A 130 -11.68 16.68 3.87
C PRO A 130 -10.55 16.94 2.87
N ARG A 131 -10.07 18.18 2.81
CA ARG A 131 -8.93 18.54 1.97
C ARG A 131 -7.67 17.87 2.50
N VAL A 132 -7.14 16.93 1.73
CA VAL A 132 -5.86 16.30 2.06
C VAL A 132 -4.75 17.24 1.57
N PRO A 133 -3.91 17.78 2.46
CA PRO A 133 -2.79 18.58 2.03
C PRO A 133 -1.90 17.75 1.09
N LYS A 134 -1.73 18.22 -0.15
CA LYS A 134 -0.73 17.67 -1.06
C LYS A 134 0.62 18.27 -0.69
N GLY A 135 1.24 17.81 0.37
CA GLY A 135 2.64 18.14 0.63
C GLY A 135 3.48 17.55 -0.50
N LEU A 136 4.29 18.39 -1.14
CA LEU A 136 5.42 17.89 -1.93
C LEU A 136 6.32 17.15 -0.94
N ARG A 137 6.55 15.89 -1.17
CA ARG A 137 7.53 15.12 -0.38
C ARG A 137 8.89 15.48 -0.93
N ASP A 138 9.74 16.03 -0.09
CA ASP A 138 11.11 16.31 -0.50
C ASP A 138 11.82 14.98 -0.84
N PRO A 139 12.43 14.88 -2.02
CA PRO A 139 13.25 13.71 -2.37
C PRO A 139 14.43 13.59 -1.40
N LEU A 140 15.05 12.43 -1.38
CA LEU A 140 16.33 12.27 -0.70
C LEU A 140 17.42 13.02 -1.48
N THR A 141 18.30 13.68 -0.77
CA THR A 141 19.50 14.28 -1.38
C THR A 141 20.49 13.17 -1.78
N PRO A 142 21.43 13.43 -2.68
CA PRO A 142 22.49 12.47 -3.02
C PRO A 142 23.25 11.96 -1.79
N SER A 143 23.58 12.84 -0.84
CA SER A 143 24.27 12.48 0.41
C SER A 143 23.40 11.58 1.30
N GLU A 144 22.10 11.85 1.41
CA GLU A 144 21.15 11.00 2.16
C GLU A 144 21.05 9.61 1.52
N ILE A 145 21.00 9.53 0.19
CA ILE A 145 21.00 8.26 -0.55
C ILE A 145 22.26 7.46 -0.24
N ASP A 146 23.44 8.06 -0.39
CA ASP A 146 24.70 7.37 -0.14
C ASP A 146 24.80 6.89 1.31
N THR A 147 24.33 7.70 2.26
CA THR A 147 24.28 7.32 3.67
C THR A 147 23.37 6.10 3.88
N VAL A 148 22.14 6.09 3.36
CA VAL A 148 21.22 4.95 3.51
C VAL A 148 21.75 3.70 2.82
N LEU A 149 22.34 3.85 1.63
CA LEU A 149 22.94 2.73 0.90
C LEU A 149 24.12 2.11 1.68
N ALA A 150 24.85 2.87 2.44
CA ALA A 150 25.98 2.39 3.25
C ALA A 150 25.56 1.69 4.56
N MET A 151 24.29 1.79 5.00
CA MET A 151 23.85 1.24 6.29
C MET A 151 23.83 -0.30 6.39
N PRO A 152 23.53 -1.08 5.33
CA PRO A 152 23.54 -2.54 5.44
C PRO A 152 24.93 -3.10 5.71
N GLU A 153 25.04 -4.01 6.68
CA GLU A 153 26.26 -4.73 7.03
C GLU A 153 26.50 -5.86 6.02
N ILE A 154 27.28 -5.59 4.99
CA ILE A 154 27.44 -6.45 3.81
C ILE A 154 28.24 -7.74 4.08
N GLU A 155 28.85 -7.87 5.23
CA GLU A 155 29.52 -9.08 5.72
C GLU A 155 28.52 -10.20 6.02
N PHE A 156 27.26 -9.84 6.31
CA PHE A 156 26.18 -10.78 6.57
C PHE A 156 25.30 -10.94 5.32
N ALA A 157 24.85 -12.16 5.07
CA ALA A 157 24.01 -12.48 3.92
C ALA A 157 22.73 -11.62 3.85
N GLN A 158 22.13 -11.31 5.00
CA GLN A 158 20.97 -10.44 5.07
C GLN A 158 21.31 -8.98 4.74
N GLY A 159 22.45 -8.49 5.18
CA GLY A 159 22.93 -7.14 4.88
C GLY A 159 23.25 -6.97 3.40
N LEU A 160 23.91 -7.97 2.80
CA LEU A 160 24.21 -7.96 1.36
C LEU A 160 22.92 -8.00 0.52
N ARG A 161 21.91 -8.80 0.92
CA ARG A 161 20.57 -8.76 0.33
C ARG A 161 19.96 -7.35 0.41
N ASP A 162 19.99 -6.76 1.59
CA ASP A 162 19.35 -5.48 1.85
C ASP A 162 20.06 -4.35 1.09
N ARG A 163 21.38 -4.43 0.93
CA ARG A 163 22.13 -3.52 0.05
C ARG A 163 21.67 -3.64 -1.40
N ALA A 164 21.57 -4.84 -1.94
CA ALA A 164 21.09 -5.07 -3.31
C ALA A 164 19.65 -4.55 -3.51
N ILE A 165 18.77 -4.73 -2.50
CA ILE A 165 17.41 -4.17 -2.50
C ILE A 165 17.41 -2.64 -2.60
N LEU A 166 18.20 -1.96 -1.78
CA LEU A 166 18.27 -0.48 -1.76
C LEU A 166 18.82 0.07 -3.07
N GLU A 167 19.90 -0.52 -3.59
CA GLU A 167 20.48 -0.14 -4.87
C GLU A 167 19.50 -0.31 -6.03
N LEU A 168 18.78 -1.45 -6.06
CA LEU A 168 17.80 -1.71 -7.11
C LEU A 168 16.59 -0.78 -7.02
N LEU A 169 16.12 -0.44 -5.81
CA LEU A 169 15.06 0.54 -5.61
C LEU A 169 15.46 1.92 -6.14
N TYR A 170 16.69 2.35 -5.86
CA TYR A 170 17.18 3.65 -6.28
C TYR A 170 17.43 3.70 -7.78
N ALA A 171 18.05 2.68 -8.36
CA ALA A 171 18.35 2.65 -9.78
C ALA A 171 17.12 2.57 -10.68
N THR A 172 16.08 1.83 -10.26
CA THR A 172 14.95 1.48 -11.13
C THR A 172 13.64 2.16 -10.78
N GLY A 173 13.50 2.62 -9.53
CA GLY A 173 12.25 3.20 -9.02
C GLY A 173 11.04 2.27 -9.11
N ILE A 174 11.20 0.95 -9.24
CA ILE A 174 10.10 0.01 -9.30
C ILE A 174 9.26 0.04 -8.02
N ARG A 175 7.98 -0.38 -8.13
CA ARG A 175 7.10 -0.42 -6.97
C ARG A 175 7.54 -1.51 -6.00
N ARG A 176 7.38 -1.25 -4.68
CA ARG A 176 7.72 -2.24 -3.63
C ARG A 176 7.10 -3.63 -3.85
N ALA A 177 5.89 -3.68 -4.41
CA ALA A 177 5.23 -4.94 -4.73
C ALA A 177 5.84 -5.63 -5.95
N GLU A 178 6.32 -4.86 -6.92
CA GLU A 178 7.04 -5.37 -8.10
C GLU A 178 8.39 -5.93 -7.66
N LEU A 179 9.14 -5.22 -6.82
CA LEU A 179 10.42 -5.68 -6.28
C LEU A 179 10.27 -6.96 -5.45
N ALA A 180 9.28 -7.03 -4.56
CA ALA A 180 9.02 -8.23 -3.77
C ALA A 180 8.59 -9.45 -4.63
N ALA A 181 8.03 -9.20 -5.82
CA ALA A 181 7.58 -10.23 -6.74
C ALA A 181 8.69 -10.76 -7.67
N LEU A 182 9.87 -10.12 -7.70
CA LEU A 182 10.96 -10.54 -8.58
C LEU A 182 11.40 -11.98 -8.32
N SER A 183 11.72 -12.65 -9.38
CA SER A 183 12.28 -14.00 -9.39
C SER A 183 13.67 -13.99 -10.04
N ILE A 184 14.44 -15.04 -9.82
CA ILE A 184 15.68 -15.30 -10.56
C ILE A 184 15.33 -15.32 -12.05
N GLY A 185 16.15 -14.68 -12.89
CA GLY A 185 15.93 -14.56 -14.32
C GLY A 185 14.98 -13.43 -14.73
N ASP A 186 14.47 -12.61 -13.77
CA ASP A 186 13.80 -11.35 -14.11
C ASP A 186 14.82 -10.22 -14.38
N ILE A 187 16.09 -10.42 -14.06
CA ILE A 187 17.20 -9.52 -14.38
C ILE A 187 18.01 -10.15 -15.48
N GLU A 188 18.23 -9.42 -16.55
CA GLU A 188 19.09 -9.79 -17.69
C GLU A 188 20.40 -8.98 -17.60
N PRO A 189 21.48 -9.54 -17.01
CA PRO A 189 22.73 -8.82 -16.79
C PRO A 189 23.39 -8.32 -18.08
N GLU A 190 23.37 -9.13 -19.13
CA GLU A 190 23.96 -8.80 -20.44
C GLU A 190 23.29 -7.59 -21.09
N ARG A 191 22.00 -7.40 -20.86
CA ARG A 191 21.22 -6.28 -21.40
C ARG A 191 21.11 -5.11 -20.41
N GLY A 192 21.53 -5.29 -19.17
CA GLY A 192 21.31 -4.31 -18.12
C GLY A 192 19.83 -3.97 -17.90
N THR A 193 18.94 -4.98 -17.96
CA THR A 193 17.48 -4.77 -17.86
C THR A 193 16.82 -5.65 -16.81
N LEU A 194 15.74 -5.12 -16.25
CA LEU A 194 14.85 -5.80 -15.30
C LEU A 194 13.47 -5.98 -15.95
N HIS A 195 12.96 -7.20 -15.94
CA HIS A 195 11.61 -7.50 -16.40
C HIS A 195 10.59 -7.45 -15.25
N VAL A 196 9.76 -6.45 -15.21
CA VAL A 196 8.59 -6.38 -14.32
C VAL A 196 7.44 -7.11 -15.00
N ARG A 197 7.20 -8.38 -14.65
CA ARG A 197 6.19 -9.24 -15.31
C ARG A 197 4.75 -8.76 -15.14
N ARG A 198 4.40 -8.21 -13.95
CA ARG A 198 3.05 -7.75 -13.60
C ARG A 198 3.08 -6.36 -12.99
N GLY A 199 2.94 -5.34 -13.83
CA GLY A 199 2.75 -3.96 -13.41
C GLY A 199 1.29 -3.62 -13.09
N LYS A 200 1.00 -2.33 -12.88
CA LYS A 200 -0.37 -1.81 -12.71
C LYS A 200 -1.20 -2.13 -13.95
N GLY A 201 -2.36 -2.78 -13.77
CA GLY A 201 -3.22 -3.21 -14.88
C GLY A 201 -2.76 -4.51 -15.57
N GLY A 202 -1.81 -5.27 -15.00
CA GLY A 202 -1.36 -6.55 -15.55
C GLY A 202 -0.34 -6.45 -16.69
N LYS A 203 0.06 -5.24 -17.10
CA LYS A 203 1.04 -5.02 -18.17
C LYS A 203 2.47 -5.17 -17.66
N GLY A 204 3.26 -6.02 -18.32
CA GLY A 204 4.71 -6.12 -18.06
C GLY A 204 5.47 -4.95 -18.70
N ARG A 205 6.69 -4.71 -18.22
CA ARG A 205 7.63 -3.77 -18.82
C ARG A 205 9.06 -4.13 -18.50
N PHE A 206 9.97 -3.69 -19.33
CA PHE A 206 11.40 -3.73 -19.07
C PHE A 206 11.86 -2.38 -18.49
N VAL A 207 12.74 -2.43 -17.50
CA VAL A 207 13.30 -1.25 -16.83
C VAL A 207 14.82 -1.36 -16.90
N PRO A 208 15.56 -0.34 -17.37
CA PRO A 208 17.01 -0.36 -17.38
C PRO A 208 17.55 -0.37 -15.95
N ILE A 209 18.65 -1.09 -15.73
CA ILE A 209 19.40 -1.14 -14.46
C ILE A 209 20.80 -0.58 -14.73
N GLY A 210 21.23 0.39 -13.90
CA GLY A 210 22.59 0.86 -13.94
C GLY A 210 23.59 -0.19 -13.42
N GLU A 211 24.83 -0.13 -13.92
CA GLU A 211 25.91 -1.10 -13.63
C GLU A 211 26.14 -1.30 -12.13
N ARG A 212 26.09 -0.23 -11.33
CA ARG A 212 26.26 -0.29 -9.87
C ARG A 212 25.21 -1.19 -9.21
N ALA A 213 23.93 -0.99 -9.53
CA ALA A 213 22.86 -1.78 -8.96
C ALA A 213 22.91 -3.23 -9.44
N LEU A 214 23.24 -3.44 -10.71
CA LEU A 214 23.45 -4.76 -11.28
C LEU A 214 24.57 -5.51 -10.56
N ALA A 215 25.72 -4.88 -10.32
CA ALA A 215 26.82 -5.48 -9.58
C ALA A 215 26.43 -5.93 -8.16
N TRP A 216 25.64 -5.13 -7.44
CA TRP A 216 25.16 -5.48 -6.11
C TRP A 216 24.16 -6.63 -6.12
N VAL A 217 23.27 -6.67 -7.10
CA VAL A 217 22.32 -7.78 -7.23
C VAL A 217 23.07 -9.08 -7.59
N THR A 218 23.95 -9.05 -8.56
CA THR A 218 24.78 -10.21 -8.95
C THR A 218 25.62 -10.72 -7.77
N LYS A 219 26.23 -9.80 -7.00
CA LYS A 219 26.96 -10.16 -5.80
C LYS A 219 26.06 -10.84 -4.76
N TYR A 220 24.85 -10.32 -4.54
CA TYR A 220 23.88 -10.93 -3.63
C TYR A 220 23.47 -12.32 -4.10
N GLU A 221 23.15 -12.50 -5.40
CA GLU A 221 22.74 -13.80 -5.96
C GLU A 221 23.82 -14.86 -5.81
N ARG A 222 25.08 -14.48 -6.02
CA ARG A 222 26.21 -15.38 -5.93
C ARG A 222 26.61 -15.70 -4.48
N ASP A 223 26.78 -14.68 -3.62
CA ASP A 223 27.47 -14.79 -2.34
C ASP A 223 26.52 -14.96 -1.15
N ALA A 224 25.31 -14.45 -1.21
CA ALA A 224 24.41 -14.40 -0.05
C ALA A 224 23.12 -15.20 -0.23
N ARG A 225 22.53 -15.18 -1.42
CA ARG A 225 21.27 -15.88 -1.65
C ARG A 225 21.35 -17.39 -1.37
N PRO A 226 22.42 -18.13 -1.76
CA PRO A 226 22.55 -19.54 -1.41
C PRO A 226 22.58 -19.79 0.11
N LEU A 227 23.16 -18.86 0.88
CA LEU A 227 23.21 -18.94 2.34
C LEU A 227 21.83 -18.71 3.01
N LEU A 228 20.97 -17.95 2.34
CA LEU A 228 19.60 -17.68 2.81
C LEU A 228 18.59 -18.74 2.35
N LEU A 229 18.97 -19.57 1.39
CA LEU A 229 18.10 -20.62 0.84
C LEU A 229 18.07 -21.79 1.82
N SER A 230 17.01 -21.89 2.62
CA SER A 230 16.84 -22.99 3.60
C SER A 230 15.84 -24.02 3.06
N GLY A 231 16.36 -25.18 2.64
CA GLY A 231 15.58 -26.41 2.42
C GLY A 231 14.86 -26.56 1.08
N ASP A 232 14.19 -25.54 0.54
CA ASP A 232 13.51 -25.65 -0.76
C ASP A 232 14.37 -25.07 -1.89
N VAL A 233 15.12 -25.93 -2.55
CA VAL A 233 15.98 -25.58 -3.71
C VAL A 233 15.17 -25.00 -4.89
N ARG A 234 13.84 -25.16 -4.89
CA ARG A 234 12.94 -24.68 -5.96
C ARG A 234 12.44 -23.26 -5.77
N GLU A 235 12.78 -22.59 -4.62
CA GLU A 235 12.35 -21.21 -4.43
C GLU A 235 13.00 -20.28 -5.48
N THR A 236 12.16 -19.72 -6.33
CA THR A 236 12.58 -18.86 -7.45
C THR A 236 12.63 -17.39 -7.10
N ALA A 237 12.17 -16.98 -5.91
CA ALA A 237 12.22 -15.58 -5.51
C ALA A 237 13.65 -15.04 -5.53
N LEU A 238 13.81 -13.83 -6.08
CA LEU A 238 15.10 -13.16 -6.06
C LEU A 238 15.51 -12.83 -4.63
N PHE A 239 14.66 -12.13 -3.87
CA PHE A 239 14.97 -11.73 -2.50
C PHE A 239 14.27 -12.62 -1.48
N LEU A 240 15.08 -13.23 -0.59
CA LEU A 240 14.64 -14.20 0.41
C LEU A 240 14.57 -13.57 1.81
N ASN A 241 13.61 -14.06 2.59
CA ASN A 241 13.57 -13.83 4.04
C ASN A 241 14.55 -14.78 4.77
N PRO A 242 14.76 -14.66 6.10
CA PRO A 242 15.62 -15.57 6.83
C PRO A 242 15.18 -17.03 6.85
N GLN A 243 13.92 -17.32 6.49
CA GLN A 243 13.37 -18.67 6.38
C GLN A 243 13.52 -19.26 4.97
N GLY A 244 14.26 -18.60 4.07
CA GLY A 244 14.48 -19.05 2.69
C GLY A 244 13.30 -18.86 1.76
N GLN A 245 12.26 -18.14 2.17
CA GLN A 245 11.08 -17.87 1.39
C GLN A 245 11.10 -16.45 0.79
N ARG A 246 10.24 -16.20 -0.17
CA ARG A 246 10.06 -14.87 -0.77
C ARG A 246 9.86 -13.78 0.28
N LEU A 247 10.63 -12.69 0.16
CA LEU A 247 10.51 -11.54 1.05
C LEU A 247 9.15 -10.84 0.86
N SER A 248 8.42 -10.63 1.95
CA SER A 248 7.11 -9.99 1.87
C SER A 248 7.21 -8.49 1.62
N VAL A 249 6.20 -7.92 0.96
CA VAL A 249 6.10 -6.46 0.69
C VAL A 249 6.18 -5.63 1.98
N ASN A 250 5.61 -6.15 3.08
CA ASN A 250 5.62 -5.45 4.37
C ASN A 250 7.01 -5.49 5.01
N SER A 251 7.68 -6.66 4.99
CA SER A 251 9.06 -6.81 5.48
C SER A 251 10.03 -5.91 4.70
N LEU A 252 9.86 -5.83 3.38
CA LEU A 252 10.64 -4.94 2.52
C LEU A 252 10.50 -3.47 2.95
N SER A 253 9.25 -2.99 3.09
CA SER A 253 8.98 -1.60 3.47
C SER A 253 9.50 -1.28 4.87
N TRP A 254 9.37 -2.22 5.80
CA TRP A 254 9.88 -2.08 7.16
C TRP A 254 11.42 -1.97 7.18
N ARG A 255 12.12 -2.84 6.44
CA ARG A 255 13.59 -2.82 6.33
C ARG A 255 14.11 -1.50 5.77
N VAL A 256 13.55 -1.05 4.64
CA VAL A 256 13.94 0.24 4.05
C VAL A 256 13.75 1.37 5.08
N ARG A 257 12.63 1.37 5.81
CA ARG A 257 12.39 2.38 6.86
C ARG A 257 13.39 2.29 8.02
N CYS A 258 13.76 1.08 8.44
CA CYS A 258 14.78 0.89 9.47
C CYS A 258 16.13 1.48 9.04
N TYR A 259 16.58 1.25 7.81
CA TYR A 259 17.82 1.83 7.30
C TYR A 259 17.76 3.35 7.19
N MET A 260 16.65 3.91 6.73
CA MET A 260 16.44 5.36 6.73
C MET A 260 16.52 5.95 8.14
N ASN A 261 15.89 5.32 9.13
CA ASN A 261 15.94 5.77 10.53
C ASN A 261 17.36 5.68 11.09
N ARG A 262 18.10 4.59 10.82
CA ARG A 262 19.51 4.42 11.21
C ARG A 262 20.41 5.49 10.58
N ALA A 263 20.10 5.92 9.35
CA ALA A 263 20.77 7.01 8.66
C ALA A 263 20.36 8.42 9.14
N GLY A 264 19.49 8.52 10.19
CA GLY A 264 19.02 9.80 10.70
C GLY A 264 17.99 10.51 9.82
N ILE A 265 17.42 9.83 8.81
CA ILE A 265 16.48 10.43 7.88
C ILE A 265 15.05 10.36 8.43
N THR A 266 14.48 11.53 8.72
CA THR A 266 13.13 11.70 9.28
C THR A 266 12.04 11.85 8.22
N LYS A 267 12.42 12.05 6.94
CA LYS A 267 11.47 12.19 5.81
C LYS A 267 10.49 11.03 5.76
N GLU A 268 9.20 11.34 5.54
CA GLU A 268 8.15 10.33 5.48
C GLU A 268 8.23 9.46 4.22
N GLY A 269 7.95 8.18 4.38
CA GLY A 269 7.96 7.20 3.31
C GLY A 269 9.01 6.11 3.53
N ALA A 270 9.17 5.25 2.57
CA ALA A 270 10.19 4.21 2.49
C ALA A 270 10.49 3.96 1.00
N CYS A 271 10.13 2.78 0.45
CA CYS A 271 10.34 2.46 -0.96
C CYS A 271 9.76 3.51 -1.94
N HIS A 272 8.63 4.16 -1.59
CA HIS A 272 8.06 5.20 -2.43
C HIS A 272 8.91 6.48 -2.46
N LEU A 273 9.64 6.77 -1.39
CA LEU A 273 10.55 7.90 -1.36
C LEU A 273 11.75 7.66 -2.29
N PHE A 274 12.32 6.45 -2.28
CA PHE A 274 13.36 6.06 -3.25
C PHE A 274 12.90 6.23 -4.70
N ARG A 275 11.69 5.78 -5.00
CA ARG A 275 11.10 5.95 -6.34
C ARG A 275 10.91 7.42 -6.71
N HIS A 276 10.44 8.25 -5.78
CA HIS A 276 10.30 9.69 -5.99
C HIS A 276 11.67 10.33 -6.21
N THR A 277 12.65 10.01 -5.38
CA THR A 277 14.03 10.50 -5.49
C THR A 277 14.65 10.17 -6.85
N MET A 278 14.52 8.91 -7.29
CA MET A 278 15.02 8.50 -8.61
C MET A 278 14.36 9.29 -9.74
N ALA A 279 13.03 9.42 -9.71
CA ALA A 279 12.29 10.15 -10.73
C ALA A 279 12.71 11.63 -10.79
N THR A 280 12.84 12.28 -9.63
CA THR A 280 13.29 13.66 -9.52
C THR A 280 14.73 13.80 -10.05
N ALA A 281 15.64 12.94 -9.61
CA ALA A 281 17.03 12.96 -10.05
C ALA A 281 17.15 12.78 -11.58
N MET A 282 16.36 11.90 -12.19
CA MET A 282 16.36 11.75 -13.66
C MET A 282 15.89 13.01 -14.36
N LEU A 283 14.79 13.62 -13.88
CA LEU A 283 14.25 14.86 -14.48
C LEU A 283 15.21 16.03 -14.31
N ASP A 284 15.84 16.18 -13.14
CA ASP A 284 16.83 17.24 -12.86
C ASP A 284 18.09 17.09 -13.73
N ASN A 285 18.41 15.85 -14.15
CA ASN A 285 19.50 15.57 -15.10
C ASN A 285 19.04 15.55 -16.57
N GLY A 286 17.85 16.10 -16.88
CA GLY A 286 17.39 16.32 -18.25
C GLY A 286 16.73 15.12 -18.93
N ALA A 287 16.35 14.07 -18.20
CA ALA A 287 15.62 12.95 -18.79
C ALA A 287 14.23 13.40 -19.25
N ASP A 288 13.79 12.89 -20.41
CA ASP A 288 12.41 13.14 -20.90
C ASP A 288 11.39 12.54 -19.92
N VAL A 289 10.40 13.36 -19.58
CA VAL A 289 9.31 12.97 -18.64
C VAL A 289 8.55 11.73 -19.11
N ARG A 290 8.42 11.51 -20.42
CA ARG A 290 7.76 10.32 -20.99
C ARG A 290 8.56 9.06 -20.70
N HIS A 291 9.89 9.10 -20.88
CA HIS A 291 10.77 7.98 -20.54
C HIS A 291 10.69 7.63 -19.05
N VAL A 292 10.71 8.64 -18.19
CA VAL A 292 10.55 8.44 -16.74
C VAL A 292 9.17 7.82 -16.42
N GLN A 293 8.10 8.28 -17.07
CA GLN A 293 6.76 7.70 -16.91
C GLN A 293 6.69 6.23 -17.36
N GLU A 294 7.30 5.88 -18.49
CA GLU A 294 7.37 4.51 -18.99
C GLU A 294 8.13 3.59 -18.03
N MET A 295 9.33 4.01 -17.58
CA MET A 295 10.08 3.26 -16.55
C MET A 295 9.24 3.01 -15.31
N LEU A 296 8.54 4.04 -14.85
CA LEU A 296 7.70 3.96 -13.67
C LEU A 296 6.39 3.19 -13.91
N GLY A 297 5.97 2.96 -15.15
CA GLY A 297 4.73 2.26 -15.50
C GLY A 297 3.48 3.08 -15.11
N HIS A 298 3.43 4.34 -15.54
CA HIS A 298 2.29 5.25 -15.40
C HIS A 298 1.37 5.16 -16.59
#